data_2604573ac71625aedd05f298ad7ebd70
#
_entry.id   2604573ac71625aedd05f298ad7ebd70
#
_cell.length_a   1.000
_cell.length_b   1.000
_cell.length_c   1.000
_cell.angle_alpha   90.00
_cell.angle_beta   90.00
_cell.angle_gamma   90.00
#
_symmetry.space_group_name_H-M   'P 1'
#
loop_
_entity.id
_entity.type
_entity.pdbx_description
1 polymer ?
#
loop_
_entity_poly.entity_id
_entity_poly.type
_entity_poly.pdbx_seq_one_letter_code
_entity_poly.pdbx_strand_id
1 'polypeptide(L)'
;MQPTVSIAGVNHFFGDGSGRKQILHGVSLDIAPGEIVLLTGPSGSGKSTLLTLVGALRTVQEGALRVFGHELFGAAAELQRAVRRRIGYIFQEHNLLPFLTARRNVELALHLERVASDAGFEAQARAVLAAVGLDAEADRAPATLSGGQKQRVAIARALVHRPQLILADEPTASLDRASGLQCVQLMRRLAKEQGCPILLVTHDSRIHDIADRILRIEDGRLLPM
;
A
#
# COMPACT_ATOMS: atom_id res chain seq x y z
N MET A 1 -2.83 -13.06 -19.29
CA MET A 1 -2.79 -11.64 -18.82
C MET A 1 -1.41 -11.39 -18.23
N GLN A 2 -0.82 -10.21 -18.49
CA GLN A 2 0.44 -9.87 -17.79
C GLN A 2 0.16 -9.52 -16.33
N PRO A 3 1.00 -9.96 -15.39
CA PRO A 3 0.86 -9.60 -13.98
C PRO A 3 1.08 -8.09 -13.78
N THR A 4 0.37 -7.50 -12.82
CA THR A 4 0.58 -6.09 -12.43
C THR A 4 1.92 -5.91 -11.72
N VAL A 5 2.29 -6.90 -10.89
CA VAL A 5 3.60 -6.99 -10.22
C VAL A 5 4.23 -8.31 -10.61
N SER A 6 5.50 -8.29 -11.00
CA SER A 6 6.30 -9.50 -11.26
C SER A 6 7.65 -9.36 -10.60
N ILE A 7 7.99 -10.30 -9.74
CA ILE A 7 9.21 -10.35 -8.94
C ILE A 7 9.92 -11.67 -9.28
N ALA A 8 11.19 -11.61 -9.66
CA ALA A 8 11.98 -12.79 -9.98
C ALA A 8 13.35 -12.73 -9.30
N GLY A 9 13.58 -13.64 -8.35
CA GLY A 9 14.86 -13.83 -7.68
C GLY A 9 15.40 -12.60 -6.93
N VAL A 10 14.52 -11.76 -6.36
CA VAL A 10 14.94 -10.52 -5.70
C VAL A 10 15.63 -10.81 -4.39
N ASN A 11 16.87 -10.28 -4.26
CA ASN A 11 17.62 -10.18 -3.02
C ASN A 11 17.67 -8.72 -2.55
N HIS A 12 17.64 -8.51 -1.25
CA HIS A 12 17.78 -7.17 -0.67
C HIS A 12 18.61 -7.20 0.61
N PHE A 13 19.46 -6.18 0.77
CA PHE A 13 20.41 -6.07 1.87
C PHE A 13 20.28 -4.70 2.55
N PHE A 14 20.49 -4.66 3.86
CA PHE A 14 20.69 -3.43 4.63
C PHE A 14 22.12 -3.34 5.13
N GLY A 15 22.59 -2.10 5.34
CA GLY A 15 23.95 -1.80 5.80
C GLY A 15 25.00 -2.03 4.72
N ASP A 16 26.22 -1.63 5.03
CA ASP A 16 27.38 -1.68 4.15
C ASP A 16 28.54 -2.44 4.79
N GLY A 17 29.47 -2.92 3.96
CA GLY A 17 30.70 -3.59 4.41
C GLY A 17 30.43 -4.78 5.32
N SER A 18 31.09 -4.83 6.48
CA SER A 18 30.92 -5.91 7.47
C SER A 18 29.57 -5.93 8.18
N GLY A 19 28.79 -4.84 8.10
CA GLY A 19 27.44 -4.75 8.63
C GLY A 19 26.33 -5.10 7.64
N ARG A 20 26.67 -5.53 6.42
CA ARG A 20 25.70 -5.89 5.38
C ARG A 20 24.92 -7.14 5.79
N LYS A 21 23.61 -6.98 5.95
CA LYS A 21 22.69 -8.06 6.33
C LYS A 21 21.66 -8.28 5.22
N GLN A 22 21.57 -9.51 4.72
CA GLN A 22 20.55 -9.89 3.75
C GLN A 22 19.20 -10.05 4.44
N ILE A 23 18.15 -9.44 3.87
CA ILE A 23 16.79 -9.43 4.40
C ILE A 23 15.83 -10.19 3.49
N LEU A 24 16.04 -10.16 2.17
CA LEU A 24 15.25 -10.95 1.21
C LEU A 24 16.19 -11.89 0.45
N HIS A 25 15.75 -13.12 0.28
CA HIS A 25 16.54 -14.21 -0.29
C HIS A 25 15.81 -14.83 -1.49
N GLY A 26 16.11 -14.37 -2.71
CA GLY A 26 15.61 -14.95 -3.95
C GLY A 26 14.09 -14.94 -4.07
N VAL A 27 13.44 -13.86 -3.60
CA VAL A 27 11.98 -13.75 -3.59
C VAL A 27 11.45 -13.70 -5.02
N SER A 28 10.45 -14.56 -5.32
CA SER A 28 9.75 -14.60 -6.60
C SER A 28 8.25 -14.63 -6.38
N LEU A 29 7.50 -13.75 -7.05
CA LEU A 29 6.07 -13.56 -6.87
C LEU A 29 5.47 -12.81 -8.06
N ASP A 30 4.35 -13.28 -8.58
CA ASP A 30 3.51 -12.52 -9.51
C ASP A 30 2.18 -12.16 -8.83
N ILE A 31 1.66 -10.96 -9.12
CA ILE A 31 0.34 -10.51 -8.68
C ILE A 31 -0.48 -10.12 -9.92
N ALA A 32 -1.60 -10.80 -10.12
CA ALA A 32 -2.50 -10.56 -11.24
C ALA A 32 -3.38 -9.31 -11.03
N PRO A 33 -3.94 -8.70 -12.09
CA PRO A 33 -4.94 -7.65 -11.95
C PRO A 33 -6.13 -8.11 -11.11
N GLY A 34 -6.56 -7.27 -10.15
CA GLY A 34 -7.68 -7.55 -9.25
C GLY A 34 -7.43 -8.63 -8.19
N GLU A 35 -6.21 -9.17 -8.11
CA GLU A 35 -5.84 -10.17 -7.11
C GLU A 35 -5.55 -9.51 -5.76
N ILE A 36 -6.06 -10.11 -4.68
CA ILE A 36 -5.76 -9.73 -3.29
C ILE A 36 -4.80 -10.75 -2.72
N VAL A 37 -3.54 -10.34 -2.56
CA VAL A 37 -2.48 -11.17 -1.98
C VAL A 37 -2.20 -10.72 -0.55
N LEU A 38 -2.36 -11.63 0.40
CA LEU A 38 -2.00 -11.43 1.79
C LEU A 38 -0.60 -11.99 2.05
N LEU A 39 0.28 -11.18 2.61
CA LEU A 39 1.62 -11.57 3.03
C LEU A 39 1.68 -11.66 4.55
N THR A 40 1.88 -12.88 5.07
CA THR A 40 2.00 -13.18 6.49
C THR A 40 3.43 -13.56 6.87
N GLY A 41 3.73 -13.63 8.16
CA GLY A 41 5.02 -14.08 8.67
C GLY A 41 5.47 -13.32 9.92
N PRO A 42 6.50 -13.79 10.63
CA PRO A 42 6.96 -13.18 11.87
C PRO A 42 7.48 -11.74 11.66
N SER A 43 7.56 -10.98 12.75
CA SER A 43 8.18 -9.64 12.71
C SER A 43 9.63 -9.75 12.24
N GLY A 44 10.07 -8.80 11.41
CA GLY A 44 11.43 -8.80 10.85
C GLY A 44 11.69 -9.78 9.70
N SER A 45 10.69 -10.54 9.22
CA SER A 45 10.85 -11.51 8.13
C SER A 45 11.02 -10.88 6.72
N GLY A 46 10.92 -9.54 6.58
CA GLY A 46 11.10 -8.85 5.30
C GLY A 46 9.82 -8.37 4.62
N LYS A 47 8.63 -8.53 5.23
CA LYS A 47 7.33 -8.11 4.65
C LYS A 47 7.29 -6.66 4.20
N SER A 48 7.58 -5.71 5.11
CA SER A 48 7.58 -4.27 4.81
C SER A 48 8.71 -3.89 3.84
N THR A 49 9.83 -4.64 3.85
CA THR A 49 10.90 -4.47 2.85
C THR A 49 10.39 -4.82 1.45
N LEU A 50 9.70 -5.95 1.30
CA LEU A 50 9.11 -6.35 0.02
C LEU A 50 8.07 -5.32 -0.45
N LEU A 51 7.16 -4.87 0.44
CA LEU A 51 6.20 -3.81 0.14
C LEU A 51 6.87 -2.53 -0.36
N THR A 52 7.95 -2.08 0.31
CA THR A 52 8.65 -0.84 -0.08
C THR A 52 9.42 -0.97 -1.40
N LEU A 53 9.89 -2.17 -1.75
CA LEU A 53 10.49 -2.45 -3.07
C LEU A 53 9.42 -2.38 -4.17
N VAL A 54 8.30 -3.09 -3.99
CA VAL A 54 7.17 -3.06 -4.94
C VAL A 54 6.63 -1.64 -5.09
N GLY A 55 6.59 -0.88 -4.00
CA GLY A 55 6.19 0.53 -3.99
C GLY A 55 7.19 1.50 -4.60
N ALA A 56 8.30 1.03 -5.15
CA ALA A 56 9.41 1.85 -5.66
C ALA A 56 9.92 2.90 -4.65
N LEU A 57 9.77 2.63 -3.34
CA LEU A 57 10.29 3.44 -2.24
C LEU A 57 11.72 3.06 -1.88
N ARG A 58 12.17 1.87 -2.33
CA ARG A 58 13.53 1.36 -2.20
C ARG A 58 14.04 0.90 -3.55
N THR A 59 15.35 1.00 -3.75
CA THR A 59 16.02 0.53 -4.96
C THR A 59 16.14 -0.99 -4.93
N VAL A 60 15.82 -1.64 -6.04
CA VAL A 60 16.09 -3.07 -6.27
C VAL A 60 17.59 -3.25 -6.43
N GLN A 61 18.20 -4.12 -5.61
CA GLN A 61 19.65 -4.33 -5.60
C GLN A 61 20.08 -5.53 -6.46
N GLU A 62 19.28 -6.60 -6.44
CA GLU A 62 19.54 -7.83 -7.22
C GLU A 62 18.20 -8.47 -7.62
N GLY A 63 18.19 -9.19 -8.74
CA GLY A 63 17.00 -9.80 -9.30
C GLY A 63 16.25 -8.88 -10.23
N ALA A 64 15.00 -9.22 -10.58
CA ALA A 64 14.12 -8.42 -11.43
C ALA A 64 12.81 -8.10 -10.69
N LEU A 65 12.37 -6.86 -10.78
CA LEU A 65 11.08 -6.40 -10.22
C LEU A 65 10.39 -5.50 -11.23
N ARG A 66 9.25 -5.96 -11.75
CA ARG A 66 8.42 -5.19 -12.65
C ARG A 66 7.10 -4.80 -11.99
N VAL A 67 6.74 -3.53 -12.15
CA VAL A 67 5.44 -3.00 -11.70
C VAL A 67 4.81 -2.28 -12.88
N PHE A 68 3.57 -2.63 -13.22
CA PHE A 68 2.86 -2.13 -14.41
C PHE A 68 3.66 -2.34 -15.71
N GLY A 69 4.43 -3.44 -15.81
CA GLY A 69 5.29 -3.75 -16.94
C GLY A 69 6.64 -3.01 -16.97
N HIS A 70 6.88 -2.06 -16.05
CA HIS A 70 8.14 -1.31 -15.95
C HIS A 70 9.14 -2.01 -15.04
N GLU A 71 10.37 -2.24 -15.55
CA GLU A 71 11.48 -2.78 -14.75
C GLU A 71 11.98 -1.73 -13.76
N LEU A 72 12.06 -2.09 -12.48
CA LEU A 72 12.53 -1.19 -11.40
C LEU A 72 14.01 -1.39 -11.04
N PHE A 73 14.63 -2.51 -11.44
CA PHE A 73 16.08 -2.69 -11.29
C PHE A 73 16.81 -1.70 -12.20
N GLY A 74 17.67 -0.86 -11.61
CA GLY A 74 18.38 0.19 -12.35
C GLY A 74 17.50 1.33 -12.89
N ALA A 75 16.22 1.40 -12.49
CA ALA A 75 15.28 2.41 -12.99
C ALA A 75 15.68 3.84 -12.57
N ALA A 76 15.58 4.78 -13.52
CA ALA A 76 15.75 6.20 -13.25
C ALA A 76 14.70 6.73 -12.26
N ALA A 77 15.04 7.80 -11.54
CA ALA A 77 14.17 8.41 -10.53
C ALA A 77 12.81 8.86 -11.10
N GLU A 78 12.77 9.29 -12.36
CA GLU A 78 11.55 9.70 -13.08
C GLU A 78 10.58 8.52 -13.23
N LEU A 79 11.09 7.35 -13.65
CA LEU A 79 10.28 6.15 -13.80
C LEU A 79 9.76 5.67 -12.44
N GLN A 80 10.61 5.66 -11.41
CA GLN A 80 10.21 5.30 -10.06
C GLN A 80 9.11 6.24 -9.54
N ARG A 81 9.21 7.56 -9.79
CA ARG A 81 8.15 8.53 -9.45
C ARG A 81 6.85 8.28 -10.22
N ALA A 82 6.95 7.98 -11.51
CA ALA A 82 5.78 7.66 -12.35
C ALA A 82 5.05 6.40 -11.85
N VAL A 83 5.80 5.37 -11.45
CA VAL A 83 5.24 4.16 -10.85
C VAL A 83 4.56 4.47 -9.50
N ARG A 84 5.23 5.21 -8.59
CA ARG A 84 4.66 5.56 -7.27
C ARG A 84 3.35 6.32 -7.35
N ARG A 85 3.18 7.22 -8.34
CA ARG A 85 1.92 7.97 -8.51
C ARG A 85 0.70 7.09 -8.78
N ARG A 86 0.92 5.89 -9.33
CA ARG A 86 -0.15 4.92 -9.65
C ARG A 86 -0.44 3.98 -8.48
N ILE A 87 0.27 4.11 -7.35
CA ILE A 87 0.18 3.23 -6.18
C ILE A 87 -0.47 3.96 -5.02
N GLY A 88 -1.51 3.35 -4.45
CA GLY A 88 -2.06 3.74 -3.15
C GLY A 88 -1.29 3.04 -2.04
N TYR A 89 -0.57 3.79 -1.20
CA TYR A 89 0.20 3.21 -0.11
C TYR A 89 -0.44 3.53 1.24
N ILE A 90 -0.76 2.48 2.02
CA ILE A 90 -1.28 2.56 3.39
C ILE A 90 -0.16 2.12 4.33
N PHE A 91 0.40 3.06 5.07
CA PHE A 91 1.49 2.82 6.02
C PHE A 91 0.95 2.45 7.40
N GLN A 92 1.70 1.67 8.16
CA GLN A 92 1.40 1.28 9.52
C GLN A 92 1.24 2.51 10.46
N GLU A 93 2.09 3.53 10.31
CA GLU A 93 2.10 4.75 11.13
C GLU A 93 1.23 5.89 10.56
N HIS A 94 0.25 5.61 9.72
CA HIS A 94 -0.65 6.58 9.07
C HIS A 94 0.05 7.64 8.20
N ASN A 95 1.19 8.20 8.63
CA ASN A 95 1.99 9.23 7.95
C ASN A 95 1.14 10.44 7.50
N LEU A 96 0.26 10.91 8.38
CA LEU A 96 -0.52 12.13 8.14
C LEU A 96 0.31 13.36 8.45
N LEU A 97 0.17 14.40 7.62
CA LEU A 97 0.78 15.69 7.88
C LEU A 97 0.01 16.42 8.98
N PRO A 98 0.64 16.72 10.13
CA PRO A 98 -0.07 17.18 11.33
C PRO A 98 -0.66 18.59 11.19
N PHE A 99 -0.14 19.40 10.26
CA PHE A 99 -0.58 20.77 9.97
C PHE A 99 -1.69 20.85 8.90
N LEU A 100 -2.10 19.72 8.32
CA LEU A 100 -3.20 19.62 7.37
C LEU A 100 -4.42 18.97 8.03
N THR A 101 -5.63 19.39 7.64
CA THR A 101 -6.87 18.69 8.04
C THR A 101 -6.93 17.28 7.44
N ALA A 102 -7.86 16.44 7.91
CA ALA A 102 -8.09 15.12 7.31
C ALA A 102 -8.35 15.22 5.80
N ARG A 103 -9.23 16.12 5.38
CA ARG A 103 -9.54 16.39 3.98
C ARG A 103 -8.29 16.80 3.19
N ARG A 104 -7.51 17.75 3.68
CA ARG A 104 -6.31 18.21 2.99
C ARG A 104 -5.21 17.15 2.91
N ASN A 105 -5.11 16.26 3.91
CA ASN A 105 -4.25 15.09 3.84
C ASN A 105 -4.66 14.15 2.68
N VAL A 106 -5.96 14.01 2.42
CA VAL A 106 -6.48 13.21 1.30
C VAL A 106 -6.26 13.92 -0.03
N GLU A 107 -6.57 15.22 -0.12
CA GLU A 107 -6.36 16.05 -1.32
C GLU A 107 -4.90 16.04 -1.81
N LEU A 108 -3.94 15.93 -0.90
CA LEU A 108 -2.51 15.90 -1.24
C LEU A 108 -2.18 14.81 -2.28
N ALA A 109 -2.84 13.66 -2.22
CA ALA A 109 -2.63 12.59 -3.19
C ALA A 109 -3.09 12.97 -4.61
N LEU A 110 -4.13 13.79 -4.73
CA LEU A 110 -4.63 14.30 -6.02
C LEU A 110 -3.67 15.34 -6.63
N HIS A 111 -3.08 16.22 -5.80
CA HIS A 111 -2.09 17.20 -6.28
C HIS A 111 -0.84 16.58 -6.88
N LEU A 112 -0.46 15.37 -6.45
CA LEU A 112 0.71 14.68 -6.98
C LEU A 112 0.49 14.14 -8.41
N GLU A 113 -0.75 13.98 -8.86
CA GLU A 113 -1.06 13.44 -10.19
C GLU A 113 -1.10 14.47 -11.32
N ARG A 114 -1.08 15.76 -11.04
CA ARG A 114 -1.16 16.86 -12.03
C ARG A 114 -2.37 16.83 -12.97
N VAL A 115 -3.48 16.19 -12.59
CA VAL A 115 -4.54 15.82 -13.56
C VAL A 115 -5.78 16.72 -13.54
N ALA A 116 -5.97 17.60 -12.57
CA ALA A 116 -7.19 18.43 -12.58
C ALA A 116 -6.96 19.80 -11.94
N SER A 117 -7.84 20.75 -12.26
CA SER A 117 -7.99 21.99 -11.52
C SER A 117 -8.43 21.69 -10.09
N ASP A 118 -7.94 22.43 -9.11
CA ASP A 118 -8.26 22.29 -7.66
C ASP A 118 -9.75 22.25 -7.34
N ALA A 119 -10.61 22.72 -8.26
CA ALA A 119 -12.05 22.86 -8.06
C ALA A 119 -12.82 21.56 -7.79
N GLY A 120 -12.24 20.39 -8.08
CA GLY A 120 -12.90 19.09 -7.85
C GLY A 120 -12.29 18.27 -6.69
N PHE A 121 -11.13 18.65 -6.18
CA PHE A 121 -10.39 17.85 -5.21
C PHE A 121 -11.09 17.76 -3.86
N GLU A 122 -11.68 18.86 -3.40
CA GLU A 122 -12.43 18.86 -2.16
C GLU A 122 -13.60 17.88 -2.20
N ALA A 123 -14.39 17.90 -3.28
CA ALA A 123 -15.54 17.00 -3.43
C ALA A 123 -15.10 15.53 -3.48
N GLN A 124 -14.02 15.22 -4.19
CA GLN A 124 -13.47 13.86 -4.25
C GLN A 124 -12.93 13.40 -2.89
N ALA A 125 -12.20 14.25 -2.18
CA ALA A 125 -11.68 13.94 -0.85
C ALA A 125 -12.80 13.72 0.16
N ARG A 126 -13.85 14.56 0.16
CA ARG A 126 -15.05 14.38 1.02
C ARG A 126 -15.78 13.08 0.69
N ALA A 127 -15.97 12.76 -0.59
CA ALA A 127 -16.63 11.51 -1.00
C ALA A 127 -15.90 10.26 -0.49
N VAL A 128 -14.57 10.23 -0.58
CA VAL A 128 -13.79 9.09 -0.07
C VAL A 128 -13.75 9.08 1.47
N LEU A 129 -13.68 10.24 2.13
CA LEU A 129 -13.79 10.32 3.60
C LEU A 129 -15.17 9.83 4.08
N ALA A 130 -16.24 10.20 3.41
CA ALA A 130 -17.59 9.68 3.70
C ALA A 130 -17.66 8.15 3.53
N ALA A 131 -17.01 7.60 2.47
CA ALA A 131 -16.96 6.16 2.22
C ALA A 131 -16.25 5.38 3.35
N VAL A 132 -15.33 6.02 4.08
CA VAL A 132 -14.68 5.45 5.28
C VAL A 132 -15.32 5.93 6.58
N GLY A 133 -16.48 6.59 6.54
CA GLY A 133 -17.24 7.03 7.71
C GLY A 133 -16.59 8.20 8.45
N LEU A 134 -15.97 9.16 7.75
CA LEU A 134 -15.28 10.32 8.31
C LEU A 134 -15.70 11.66 7.71
N ASP A 135 -16.92 11.78 7.21
CA ASP A 135 -17.40 13.04 6.62
C ASP A 135 -17.43 14.19 7.65
N ALA A 136 -17.92 13.90 8.85
CA ALA A 136 -17.98 14.87 9.94
C ALA A 136 -16.59 15.32 10.45
N GLU A 137 -15.57 14.50 10.27
CA GLU A 137 -14.19 14.78 10.70
C GLU A 137 -13.31 15.38 9.60
N ALA A 138 -13.85 15.63 8.41
CA ALA A 138 -13.09 16.04 7.23
C ALA A 138 -12.19 17.27 7.49
N ASP A 139 -12.65 18.23 8.24
CA ASP A 139 -11.94 19.48 8.52
C ASP A 139 -11.19 19.49 9.87
N ARG A 140 -11.09 18.32 10.55
CA ARG A 140 -10.35 18.18 11.80
C ARG A 140 -8.86 17.92 11.53
N ALA A 141 -8.00 18.45 12.41
CA ALA A 141 -6.56 18.16 12.37
C ALA A 141 -6.25 16.76 12.93
N PRO A 142 -5.20 16.07 12.44
CA PRO A 142 -4.82 14.73 12.91
C PRO A 142 -4.64 14.62 14.42
N ALA A 143 -4.16 15.68 15.09
CA ALA A 143 -3.99 15.69 16.54
C ALA A 143 -5.29 15.46 17.32
N THR A 144 -6.46 15.80 16.72
CA THR A 144 -7.79 15.67 17.35
C THR A 144 -8.51 14.38 16.94
N LEU A 145 -7.90 13.54 16.11
CA LEU A 145 -8.46 12.28 15.62
C LEU A 145 -7.97 11.11 16.48
N SER A 146 -8.84 10.13 16.70
CA SER A 146 -8.44 8.84 17.27
C SER A 146 -7.49 8.07 16.34
N GLY A 147 -6.79 7.06 16.87
CA GLY A 147 -5.92 6.20 16.06
C GLY A 147 -6.66 5.56 14.90
N GLY A 148 -7.86 5.03 15.12
CA GLY A 148 -8.69 4.45 14.09
C GLY A 148 -9.20 5.48 13.05
N GLN A 149 -9.50 6.71 13.48
CA GLN A 149 -9.85 7.78 12.55
C GLN A 149 -8.65 8.17 11.67
N LYS A 150 -7.45 8.30 12.24
CA LYS A 150 -6.20 8.54 11.48
C LYS A 150 -5.95 7.46 10.44
N GLN A 151 -6.16 6.19 10.81
CA GLN A 151 -6.00 5.07 9.88
C GLN A 151 -7.00 5.16 8.72
N ARG A 152 -8.26 5.48 8.99
CA ARG A 152 -9.27 5.66 7.95
C ARG A 152 -8.95 6.85 7.03
N VAL A 153 -8.37 7.94 7.54
CA VAL A 153 -7.85 9.05 6.71
C VAL A 153 -6.71 8.57 5.81
N ALA A 154 -5.77 7.77 6.35
CA ALA A 154 -4.66 7.22 5.55
C ALA A 154 -5.17 6.28 4.44
N ILE A 155 -6.19 5.48 4.72
CA ILE A 155 -6.87 4.64 3.72
C ILE A 155 -7.54 5.53 2.65
N ALA A 156 -8.30 6.55 3.05
CA ALA A 156 -8.95 7.49 2.13
C ALA A 156 -7.92 8.18 1.22
N ARG A 157 -6.79 8.62 1.78
CA ARG A 157 -5.68 9.22 1.01
C ARG A 157 -5.11 8.26 -0.03
N ALA A 158 -4.95 6.98 0.32
CA ALA A 158 -4.42 5.97 -0.59
C ALA A 158 -5.39 5.64 -1.74
N LEU A 159 -6.70 5.89 -1.57
CA LEU A 159 -7.74 5.49 -2.51
C LEU A 159 -8.25 6.63 -3.41
N VAL A 160 -8.09 7.89 -2.99
CA VAL A 160 -8.74 9.05 -3.63
C VAL A 160 -8.35 9.22 -5.11
N HIS A 161 -7.12 8.89 -5.47
CA HIS A 161 -6.60 9.00 -6.83
C HIS A 161 -6.86 7.76 -7.71
N ARG A 162 -7.70 6.82 -7.25
CA ARG A 162 -8.04 5.57 -7.97
C ARG A 162 -6.79 4.78 -8.39
N PRO A 163 -6.00 4.29 -7.43
CA PRO A 163 -4.73 3.63 -7.70
C PRO A 163 -4.89 2.38 -8.56
N GLN A 164 -3.81 2.01 -9.27
CA GLN A 164 -3.75 0.79 -10.07
C GLN A 164 -3.09 -0.38 -9.31
N LEU A 165 -2.59 -0.12 -8.11
CA LEU A 165 -2.09 -1.10 -7.14
C LEU A 165 -2.24 -0.49 -5.75
N ILE A 166 -2.69 -1.30 -4.78
CA ILE A 166 -2.71 -0.92 -3.37
C ILE A 166 -1.66 -1.74 -2.63
N LEU A 167 -0.81 -1.03 -1.88
CA LEU A 167 0.15 -1.62 -0.94
C LEU A 167 -0.26 -1.23 0.48
N ALA A 168 -0.48 -2.20 1.34
CA ALA A 168 -0.97 -1.93 2.68
C ALA A 168 -0.13 -2.67 3.74
N ASP A 169 0.44 -1.92 4.67
CA ASP A 169 1.18 -2.44 5.81
C ASP A 169 0.33 -2.26 7.07
N GLU A 170 -0.20 -3.36 7.61
CA GLU A 170 -1.08 -3.43 8.79
C GLU A 170 -2.27 -2.44 8.76
N PRO A 171 -3.09 -2.41 7.68
CA PRO A 171 -4.09 -1.35 7.47
C PRO A 171 -5.23 -1.34 8.49
N THR A 172 -5.41 -2.39 9.28
CA THR A 172 -6.50 -2.51 10.26
C THR A 172 -6.04 -2.58 11.71
N ALA A 173 -4.72 -2.52 11.96
CA ALA A 173 -4.16 -2.71 13.31
C ALA A 173 -4.72 -1.74 14.36
N SER A 174 -5.07 -0.51 13.97
CA SER A 174 -5.61 0.53 14.85
C SER A 174 -7.14 0.65 14.80
N LEU A 175 -7.83 -0.26 14.07
CA LEU A 175 -9.27 -0.19 13.86
C LEU A 175 -10.03 -1.13 14.79
N ASP A 176 -11.16 -0.67 15.31
CA ASP A 176 -12.17 -1.55 15.88
C ASP A 176 -12.71 -2.53 14.81
N ARG A 177 -13.40 -3.58 15.27
CA ARG A 177 -13.87 -4.65 14.38
C ARG A 177 -14.77 -4.14 13.24
N ALA A 178 -15.71 -3.23 13.54
CA ALA A 178 -16.68 -2.74 12.55
C ALA A 178 -15.99 -1.85 11.49
N SER A 179 -15.16 -0.90 11.95
CA SER A 179 -14.37 -0.02 11.07
C SER A 179 -13.37 -0.80 10.22
N GLY A 180 -12.70 -1.79 10.80
CA GLY A 180 -11.76 -2.67 10.08
C GLY A 180 -12.47 -3.42 8.95
N LEU A 181 -13.64 -4.02 9.22
CA LEU A 181 -14.41 -4.75 8.23
C LEU A 181 -14.91 -3.83 7.10
N GLN A 182 -15.37 -2.61 7.40
CA GLN A 182 -15.77 -1.63 6.38
C GLN A 182 -14.60 -1.27 5.45
N CYS A 183 -13.42 -0.99 6.00
CA CYS A 183 -12.23 -0.67 5.22
C CYS A 183 -11.79 -1.84 4.33
N VAL A 184 -11.83 -3.05 4.86
CA VAL A 184 -11.52 -4.28 4.11
C VAL A 184 -12.50 -4.50 2.97
N GLN A 185 -13.80 -4.30 3.20
CA GLN A 185 -14.82 -4.42 2.15
C GLN A 185 -14.65 -3.36 1.06
N LEU A 186 -14.27 -2.11 1.43
CA LEU A 186 -13.98 -1.06 0.46
C LEU A 186 -12.78 -1.44 -0.42
N MET A 187 -11.68 -1.91 0.17
CA MET A 187 -10.50 -2.39 -0.57
C MET A 187 -10.87 -3.56 -1.50
N ARG A 188 -11.64 -4.55 -1.00
CA ARG A 188 -12.11 -5.68 -1.82
C ARG A 188 -12.94 -5.22 -3.02
N ARG A 189 -13.84 -4.26 -2.81
CA ARG A 189 -14.65 -3.69 -3.90
C ARG A 189 -13.78 -3.08 -4.98
N LEU A 190 -12.79 -2.25 -4.59
CA LEU A 190 -11.85 -1.65 -5.53
C LEU A 190 -11.05 -2.71 -6.30
N ALA A 191 -10.58 -3.75 -5.62
CA ALA A 191 -9.85 -4.85 -6.28
C ALA A 191 -10.73 -5.54 -7.35
N LYS A 192 -11.95 -5.90 -7.00
CA LYS A 192 -12.80 -6.72 -7.87
C LYS A 192 -13.51 -5.91 -8.97
N GLU A 193 -13.96 -4.70 -8.67
CA GLU A 193 -14.71 -3.87 -9.64
C GLU A 193 -13.79 -3.08 -10.58
N GLN A 194 -12.60 -2.68 -10.12
CA GLN A 194 -11.68 -1.85 -10.90
C GLN A 194 -10.44 -2.61 -11.39
N GLY A 195 -10.32 -3.90 -11.08
CA GLY A 195 -9.15 -4.69 -11.42
C GLY A 195 -7.87 -4.22 -10.70
N CYS A 196 -8.00 -3.50 -9.56
CA CYS A 196 -6.88 -2.98 -8.79
C CYS A 196 -6.34 -4.07 -7.85
N PRO A 197 -5.15 -4.66 -8.10
CA PRO A 197 -4.59 -5.65 -7.19
C PRO A 197 -4.18 -5.03 -5.85
N ILE A 198 -4.15 -5.87 -4.82
CA ILE A 198 -3.77 -5.48 -3.46
C ILE A 198 -2.69 -6.43 -2.94
N LEU A 199 -1.55 -5.89 -2.52
CA LEU A 199 -0.59 -6.60 -1.69
C LEU A 199 -0.68 -6.06 -0.27
N LEU A 200 -1.06 -6.93 0.67
CA LEU A 200 -1.40 -6.54 2.02
C LEU A 200 -0.59 -7.36 3.02
N VAL A 201 0.06 -6.68 3.95
CA VAL A 201 0.71 -7.29 5.13
C VAL A 201 -0.19 -7.11 6.33
N THR A 202 -0.55 -8.18 7.01
CA THR A 202 -1.28 -8.12 8.28
C THR A 202 -1.18 -9.42 9.08
N HIS A 203 -1.40 -9.27 10.39
CA HIS A 203 -1.63 -10.37 11.32
C HIS A 203 -3.13 -10.53 11.66
N ASP A 204 -4.00 -9.71 11.08
CA ASP A 204 -5.42 -9.69 11.33
C ASP A 204 -6.14 -10.81 10.58
N SER A 205 -6.59 -11.84 11.29
CA SER A 205 -7.31 -12.97 10.70
C SER A 205 -8.63 -12.58 10.01
N ARG A 206 -9.20 -11.41 10.35
CA ARG A 206 -10.44 -10.90 9.73
C ARG A 206 -10.27 -10.62 8.23
N ILE A 207 -9.05 -10.44 7.78
CA ILE A 207 -8.71 -10.12 6.39
C ILE A 207 -8.46 -11.39 5.57
N HIS A 208 -8.26 -12.54 6.20
CA HIS A 208 -7.99 -13.80 5.49
C HIS A 208 -9.10 -14.15 4.50
N ASP A 209 -10.36 -13.90 4.86
CA ASP A 209 -11.53 -14.26 4.03
C ASP A 209 -11.66 -13.45 2.74
N ILE A 210 -10.93 -12.34 2.59
CA ILE A 210 -10.96 -11.52 1.37
C ILE A 210 -9.79 -11.81 0.43
N ALA A 211 -8.75 -12.48 0.91
CA ALA A 211 -7.56 -12.78 0.14
C ALA A 211 -7.85 -13.88 -0.90
N ASP A 212 -7.42 -13.64 -2.14
CA ASP A 212 -7.44 -14.67 -3.17
C ASP A 212 -6.26 -15.65 -2.97
N ARG A 213 -5.15 -15.14 -2.39
CA ARG A 213 -3.96 -15.93 -2.08
C ARG A 213 -3.29 -15.39 -0.82
N ILE A 214 -2.87 -16.32 0.03
CA ILE A 214 -2.10 -16.02 1.24
C ILE A 214 -0.69 -16.58 1.03
N LEU A 215 0.32 -15.76 1.29
CA LEU A 215 1.72 -16.13 1.20
C LEU A 215 2.37 -15.97 2.58
N ARG A 216 3.31 -16.82 2.89
CA ARG A 216 4.12 -16.73 4.10
C ARG A 216 5.55 -16.37 3.76
N ILE A 217 6.09 -15.33 4.39
CA ILE A 217 7.51 -15.01 4.33
C ILE A 217 8.15 -15.28 5.68
N GLU A 218 9.24 -16.03 5.68
CA GLU A 218 10.01 -16.38 6.87
C GLU A 218 11.50 -16.31 6.52
N ASP A 219 12.28 -15.67 7.38
CA ASP A 219 13.71 -15.41 7.16
C ASP A 219 14.03 -14.90 5.73
N GLY A 220 13.20 -13.98 5.24
CA GLY A 220 13.36 -13.37 3.93
C GLY A 220 13.03 -14.24 2.73
N ARG A 221 12.46 -15.42 2.92
CA ARG A 221 12.06 -16.36 1.87
C ARG A 221 10.56 -16.52 1.82
N LEU A 222 9.98 -16.54 0.62
CA LEU A 222 8.58 -16.97 0.45
C LEU A 222 8.53 -18.51 0.58
N LEU A 223 7.65 -18.96 1.46
CA LEU A 223 7.40 -20.37 1.64
C LEU A 223 6.22 -20.80 0.74
N PRO A 224 6.31 -21.97 0.08
CA PRO A 224 5.14 -22.56 -0.56
C PRO A 224 4.08 -22.88 0.51
N MET A 225 2.82 -22.56 0.22
CA MET A 225 1.71 -23.05 1.02
C MET A 225 1.07 -24.24 0.37
#